data_679b27810e37ecafa9290c10dca87c4c
#
_entry.id   679b27810e37ecafa9290c10dca87c4c
#
_cell.length_a   1.000
_cell.length_b   1.000
_cell.length_c   1.000
_cell.angle_alpha   90.00
_cell.angle_beta   90.00
_cell.angle_gamma   90.00
#
_symmetry.space_group_name_H-M   'P 1'
#
loop_
_entity.id
_entity.type
_entity.pdbx_description
1 polymer ?
#
loop_
_entity_poly.entity_id
_entity_poly.type
_entity_poly.pdbx_seq_one_letter_code
_entity_poly.pdbx_strand_id
1 'polypeptide(L)'
;MSSQNVEEYLEAVYKLSGEGQPASIPALAERLSVSAVAANEMIRKLEKDGLVTYQPYKGVSLTPEGEMQALNVVRRHRLWERFLVDVLEMPLEEAHQEACSLEHASSPDLTDRLAQFLGTPDTCPHGHAVPSVSGEVTEEAGTPLSALAMGQTATVLRVPEDEPGMLTYLSQLGLGPDAEVAVEEAAPFDGPLTVRVDGARHALGRELASRIIVRPPGVAPLYPPQAKQGVDRAGRSLYSLQAGQSGRVVELRGGHGFATRMSALGFTQGTEIHMVQNFGHGPIIVMVRGTRIALGKGEADQVRVKERGDYSDAVV
;
A
#
# COMPACT_ATOMS: atom_id res chain seq x y z
N MET A 1 8.88 3.16 -31.08
CA MET A 1 9.14 3.25 -29.65
C MET A 1 8.13 2.40 -28.96
N SER A 2 8.47 1.75 -27.85
CA SER A 2 7.49 1.01 -27.08
C SER A 2 6.48 1.98 -26.42
N SER A 3 5.24 1.59 -26.25
CA SER A 3 4.22 2.31 -25.49
C SER A 3 4.74 2.65 -24.10
N GLN A 4 5.45 1.73 -23.48
CA GLN A 4 6.08 1.85 -22.18
C GLN A 4 6.95 3.12 -22.03
N ASN A 5 7.82 3.42 -22.97
CA ASN A 5 8.71 4.58 -22.89
C ASN A 5 7.92 5.92 -22.91
N VAL A 6 6.79 5.98 -23.61
CA VAL A 6 5.87 7.13 -23.59
C VAL A 6 5.22 7.25 -22.22
N GLU A 7 4.72 6.14 -21.68
CA GLU A 7 4.07 6.09 -20.38
C GLU A 7 4.99 6.54 -19.24
N GLU A 8 6.24 6.04 -19.21
CA GLU A 8 7.27 6.45 -18.23
C GLU A 8 7.53 7.97 -18.24
N TYR A 9 7.61 8.58 -19.43
CA TYR A 9 7.80 10.02 -19.52
C TYR A 9 6.58 10.83 -19.08
N LEU A 10 5.37 10.40 -19.44
CA LEU A 10 4.13 11.06 -19.01
C LEU A 10 3.95 10.99 -17.51
N GLU A 11 4.21 9.83 -16.91
CA GLU A 11 4.18 9.64 -15.46
C GLU A 11 5.24 10.50 -14.76
N ALA A 12 6.47 10.55 -15.29
CA ALA A 12 7.53 11.39 -14.75
C ALA A 12 7.17 12.89 -14.78
N VAL A 13 6.56 13.36 -15.89
CA VAL A 13 6.08 14.74 -15.99
C VAL A 13 4.97 14.98 -14.96
N TYR A 14 4.00 14.06 -14.81
CA TYR A 14 2.92 14.15 -13.82
C TYR A 14 3.47 14.28 -12.39
N LYS A 15 4.38 13.38 -12.00
CA LYS A 15 4.97 13.35 -10.64
C LYS A 15 5.85 14.59 -10.35
N LEU A 16 6.52 15.15 -11.35
CA LEU A 16 7.37 16.33 -11.19
C LEU A 16 6.59 17.65 -11.32
N SER A 17 5.39 17.65 -11.87
CA SER A 17 4.54 18.84 -12.07
C SER A 17 3.72 19.21 -10.83
N GLY A 18 4.20 18.95 -9.62
CA GLY A 18 3.48 19.28 -8.39
C GLY A 18 3.03 20.73 -8.35
N GLU A 19 1.82 20.97 -7.79
CA GLU A 19 1.22 22.31 -7.61
C GLU A 19 1.17 23.19 -8.87
N GLY A 20 1.08 22.56 -10.07
CA GLY A 20 0.96 23.31 -11.34
C GLY A 20 2.28 23.91 -11.85
N GLN A 21 3.41 23.53 -11.28
CA GLN A 21 4.73 23.93 -11.80
C GLN A 21 5.18 22.99 -12.92
N PRO A 22 5.65 23.51 -14.09
CA PRO A 22 6.16 22.67 -15.15
C PRO A 22 7.40 21.89 -14.74
N ALA A 23 7.48 20.61 -15.14
CA ALA A 23 8.65 19.77 -14.90
C ALA A 23 9.87 20.27 -15.71
N SER A 24 11.04 20.39 -15.08
CA SER A 24 12.24 20.78 -15.79
C SER A 24 12.88 19.60 -16.54
N ILE A 25 13.53 19.88 -17.69
CA ILE A 25 14.25 18.84 -18.46
C ILE A 25 15.34 18.16 -17.61
N PRO A 26 16.15 18.88 -16.81
CA PRO A 26 17.12 18.24 -15.92
C PRO A 26 16.48 17.28 -14.90
N ALA A 27 15.38 17.68 -14.25
CA ALA A 27 14.70 16.82 -13.30
C ALA A 27 14.10 15.56 -13.95
N LEU A 28 13.55 15.68 -15.18
CA LEU A 28 13.10 14.54 -15.97
C LEU A 28 14.24 13.60 -16.33
N ALA A 29 15.39 14.15 -16.75
CA ALA A 29 16.57 13.38 -17.12
C ALA A 29 17.12 12.59 -15.91
N GLU A 30 17.20 13.25 -14.76
CA GLU A 30 17.64 12.64 -13.50
C GLU A 30 16.68 11.50 -13.08
N ARG A 31 15.36 11.78 -13.02
CA ARG A 31 14.34 10.80 -12.61
C ARG A 31 14.34 9.56 -13.52
N LEU A 32 14.46 9.76 -14.83
CA LEU A 32 14.44 8.68 -15.83
C LEU A 32 15.82 8.05 -16.07
N SER A 33 16.85 8.51 -15.37
CA SER A 33 18.24 8.06 -15.56
C SER A 33 18.73 8.12 -17.01
N VAL A 34 18.36 9.19 -17.72
CA VAL A 34 18.74 9.43 -19.12
C VAL A 34 19.54 10.74 -19.26
N SER A 35 20.15 10.98 -20.43
CA SER A 35 20.77 12.27 -20.69
C SER A 35 19.74 13.38 -20.92
N ALA A 36 20.07 14.62 -20.55
CA ALA A 36 19.20 15.78 -20.81
C ALA A 36 18.88 15.94 -22.30
N VAL A 37 19.80 15.52 -23.20
CA VAL A 37 19.58 15.52 -24.65
C VAL A 37 18.48 14.53 -25.01
N ALA A 38 18.58 13.28 -24.55
CA ALA A 38 17.57 12.25 -24.78
C ALA A 38 16.20 12.63 -24.20
N ALA A 39 16.18 13.20 -22.99
CA ALA A 39 14.96 13.72 -22.39
C ALA A 39 14.32 14.81 -23.25
N ASN A 40 15.10 15.79 -23.71
CA ASN A 40 14.60 16.88 -24.56
C ASN A 40 14.07 16.36 -25.91
N GLU A 41 14.76 15.40 -26.53
CA GLU A 41 14.32 14.80 -27.81
C GLU A 41 12.96 14.10 -27.64
N MET A 42 12.78 13.34 -26.52
CA MET A 42 11.52 12.67 -26.24
C MET A 42 10.41 13.66 -25.95
N ILE A 43 10.67 14.71 -25.18
CA ILE A 43 9.68 15.76 -24.89
C ILE A 43 9.23 16.47 -26.19
N ARG A 44 10.15 16.75 -27.12
CA ARG A 44 9.79 17.31 -28.44
C ARG A 44 8.89 16.39 -29.26
N LYS A 45 9.07 15.08 -29.13
CA LYS A 45 8.20 14.11 -29.78
C LYS A 45 6.83 14.07 -29.12
N LEU A 46 6.77 14.00 -27.78
CA LEU A 46 5.50 14.03 -27.05
C LEU A 46 4.71 15.33 -27.28
N GLU A 47 5.42 16.45 -27.47
CA GLU A 47 4.81 17.73 -27.86
C GLU A 47 4.18 17.65 -29.26
N LYS A 48 4.88 17.04 -30.21
CA LYS A 48 4.34 16.81 -31.56
C LYS A 48 3.13 15.87 -31.57
N ASP A 49 3.15 14.89 -30.68
CA ASP A 49 2.05 13.92 -30.51
C ASP A 49 0.88 14.52 -29.67
N GLY A 50 1.01 15.79 -29.23
CA GLY A 50 -0.03 16.52 -28.50
C GLY A 50 -0.22 16.12 -27.04
N LEU A 51 0.75 15.40 -26.45
CA LEU A 51 0.65 14.87 -25.07
C LEU A 51 1.26 15.82 -24.03
N VAL A 52 2.19 16.66 -24.42
CA VAL A 52 2.82 17.67 -23.55
C VAL A 52 2.88 19.03 -24.22
N THR A 53 3.03 20.08 -23.43
CA THR A 53 3.37 21.44 -23.87
C THR A 53 4.75 21.77 -23.32
N TYR A 54 5.70 22.07 -24.16
CA TYR A 54 7.03 22.46 -23.76
C TYR A 54 7.28 23.95 -23.97
N GLN A 55 7.66 24.65 -22.90
CA GLN A 55 8.05 26.07 -22.96
C GLN A 55 9.54 26.18 -22.59
N PRO A 56 10.36 26.69 -23.51
CA PRO A 56 11.79 26.93 -23.23
C PRO A 56 11.97 27.73 -21.94
N TYR A 57 12.91 27.30 -21.13
CA TYR A 57 13.24 27.88 -19.81
C TYR A 57 12.15 27.79 -18.72
N LYS A 58 10.93 27.39 -19.06
CA LYS A 58 9.86 27.19 -18.08
C LYS A 58 9.65 25.71 -17.71
N GLY A 59 9.76 24.82 -18.71
CA GLY A 59 9.62 23.39 -18.51
C GLY A 59 8.54 22.76 -19.36
N VAL A 60 8.09 21.59 -18.92
CA VAL A 60 7.13 20.70 -19.59
C VAL A 60 5.89 20.55 -18.73
N SER A 61 4.72 20.69 -19.33
CA SER A 61 3.42 20.42 -18.71
C SER A 61 2.66 19.41 -19.56
N LEU A 62 1.83 18.59 -18.94
CA LEU A 62 0.92 17.68 -19.64
C LEU A 62 -0.20 18.47 -20.32
N THR A 63 -0.66 17.98 -21.47
CA THR A 63 -1.97 18.36 -22.03
C THR A 63 -3.06 17.53 -21.31
N PRO A 64 -4.37 17.86 -21.46
CA PRO A 64 -5.43 17.03 -20.90
C PRO A 64 -5.36 15.56 -21.37
N GLU A 65 -4.97 15.32 -22.62
CA GLU A 65 -4.77 13.96 -23.14
C GLU A 65 -3.56 13.27 -22.50
N GLY A 66 -2.42 13.98 -22.37
CA GLY A 66 -1.24 13.47 -21.70
C GLY A 66 -1.46 13.19 -20.22
N GLU A 67 -2.24 14.05 -19.54
CA GLU A 67 -2.58 13.88 -18.14
C GLU A 67 -3.46 12.64 -17.93
N MET A 68 -4.46 12.42 -18.78
CA MET A 68 -5.29 11.21 -18.72
C MET A 68 -4.45 9.95 -18.90
N GLN A 69 -3.50 9.95 -19.84
CA GLN A 69 -2.60 8.80 -20.05
C GLN A 69 -1.69 8.59 -18.85
N ALA A 70 -1.10 9.64 -18.28
CA ALA A 70 -0.27 9.56 -17.07
C ALA A 70 -1.08 9.01 -15.87
N LEU A 71 -2.29 9.53 -15.64
CA LEU A 71 -3.16 9.07 -14.56
C LEU A 71 -3.57 7.61 -14.70
N ASN A 72 -3.72 7.10 -15.91
CA ASN A 72 -3.96 5.68 -16.15
C ASN A 72 -2.75 4.81 -15.75
N VAL A 73 -1.52 5.28 -15.96
CA VAL A 73 -0.31 4.59 -15.48
C VAL A 73 -0.26 4.60 -13.96
N VAL A 74 -0.41 5.78 -13.35
CA VAL A 74 -0.45 5.95 -11.89
C VAL A 74 -1.54 5.07 -11.24
N ARG A 75 -2.73 4.97 -11.87
CA ARG A 75 -3.79 4.09 -11.39
C ARG A 75 -3.34 2.63 -11.39
N ARG A 76 -2.75 2.15 -12.50
CA ARG A 76 -2.23 0.78 -12.60
C ARG A 76 -1.18 0.51 -11.54
N HIS A 77 -0.21 1.41 -11.41
CA HIS A 77 0.84 1.33 -10.40
C HIS A 77 0.28 1.17 -8.99
N ARG A 78 -0.58 2.09 -8.54
CA ARG A 78 -1.16 2.12 -7.20
C ARG A 78 -2.05 0.91 -6.88
N LEU A 79 -2.75 0.38 -7.87
CA LEU A 79 -3.53 -0.85 -7.73
C LEU A 79 -2.64 -2.10 -7.60
N TRP A 80 -1.54 -2.16 -8.35
CA TRP A 80 -0.56 -3.24 -8.21
C TRP A 80 0.14 -3.18 -6.86
N GLU A 81 0.57 -2.01 -6.41
CA GLU A 81 1.13 -1.86 -5.06
C GLU A 81 0.16 -2.40 -3.99
N ARG A 82 -1.12 -2.01 -4.07
CA ARG A 82 -2.15 -2.52 -3.16
C ARG A 82 -2.25 -4.03 -3.19
N PHE A 83 -2.29 -4.62 -4.38
CA PHE A 83 -2.37 -6.07 -4.52
C PHE A 83 -1.14 -6.77 -3.92
N LEU A 84 0.04 -6.28 -4.23
CA LEU A 84 1.30 -6.87 -3.77
C LEU A 84 1.43 -6.78 -2.24
N VAL A 85 1.07 -5.64 -1.66
CA VAL A 85 1.15 -5.44 -0.21
C VAL A 85 0.01 -6.15 0.53
N ASP A 86 -1.25 -5.93 0.13
CA ASP A 86 -2.40 -6.38 0.91
C ASP A 86 -2.72 -7.87 0.68
N VAL A 87 -2.41 -8.41 -0.52
CA VAL A 87 -2.75 -9.79 -0.89
C VAL A 87 -1.55 -10.73 -0.82
N LEU A 88 -0.38 -10.28 -1.29
CA LEU A 88 0.85 -11.09 -1.29
C LEU A 88 1.71 -10.84 -0.05
N GLU A 89 1.35 -9.86 0.81
CA GLU A 89 2.09 -9.48 2.03
C GLU A 89 3.55 -9.09 1.71
N MET A 90 3.77 -8.53 0.52
CA MET A 90 5.09 -8.10 0.07
C MET A 90 5.52 -6.84 0.84
N PRO A 91 6.80 -6.72 1.24
CA PRO A 91 7.31 -5.48 1.79
C PRO A 91 7.06 -4.30 0.84
N LEU A 92 6.73 -3.13 1.40
CA LEU A 92 6.31 -1.95 0.64
C LEU A 92 7.32 -1.51 -0.43
N GLU A 93 8.62 -1.57 -0.11
CA GLU A 93 9.70 -1.23 -1.05
C GLU A 93 9.78 -2.21 -2.22
N GLU A 94 9.68 -3.52 -1.95
CA GLU A 94 9.69 -4.56 -2.98
C GLU A 94 8.43 -4.45 -3.85
N ALA A 95 7.27 -4.20 -3.24
CA ALA A 95 6.00 -4.03 -3.93
C ALA A 95 6.04 -2.85 -4.91
N HIS A 96 6.68 -1.74 -4.54
CA HIS A 96 6.87 -0.59 -5.42
C HIS A 96 7.67 -0.94 -6.67
N GLN A 97 8.80 -1.66 -6.52
CA GLN A 97 9.65 -2.06 -7.65
C GLN A 97 8.92 -3.02 -8.60
N GLU A 98 8.18 -3.99 -8.06
CA GLU A 98 7.40 -4.93 -8.86
C GLU A 98 6.22 -4.24 -9.56
N ALA A 99 5.54 -3.29 -8.89
CA ALA A 99 4.45 -2.51 -9.46
C ALA A 99 4.90 -1.72 -10.70
N CYS A 100 6.10 -1.09 -10.67
CA CYS A 100 6.69 -0.41 -11.82
C CYS A 100 6.85 -1.32 -13.04
N SER A 101 7.12 -2.61 -12.83
CA SER A 101 7.23 -3.57 -13.94
C SER A 101 5.86 -4.03 -14.45
N LEU A 102 4.87 -4.18 -13.57
CA LEU A 102 3.54 -4.71 -13.87
C LEU A 102 2.60 -3.69 -14.51
N GLU A 103 2.75 -2.40 -14.19
CA GLU A 103 1.87 -1.34 -14.67
C GLU A 103 1.85 -1.22 -16.19
N HIS A 104 3.01 -1.36 -16.85
CA HIS A 104 3.14 -1.25 -18.30
C HIS A 104 2.67 -2.51 -19.05
N ALA A 105 2.65 -3.67 -18.37
CA ALA A 105 2.17 -4.93 -18.94
C ALA A 105 0.66 -5.13 -18.78
N SER A 106 -0.02 -4.26 -18.01
CA SER A 106 -1.42 -4.43 -17.65
C SER A 106 -2.37 -3.81 -18.67
N SER A 107 -3.33 -4.61 -19.15
CA SER A 107 -4.41 -4.08 -19.98
C SER A 107 -5.44 -3.33 -19.13
N PRO A 108 -6.24 -2.41 -19.74
CA PRO A 108 -7.34 -1.75 -19.02
C PRO A 108 -8.33 -2.73 -18.36
N ASP A 109 -8.72 -3.81 -19.05
CA ASP A 109 -9.62 -4.83 -18.50
C ASP A 109 -9.01 -5.54 -17.26
N LEU A 110 -7.72 -5.87 -17.29
CA LEU A 110 -7.03 -6.43 -16.13
C LEU A 110 -6.99 -5.44 -14.97
N THR A 111 -6.73 -4.17 -15.26
CA THR A 111 -6.69 -3.09 -14.25
C THR A 111 -8.05 -2.93 -13.56
N ASP A 112 -9.14 -2.96 -14.32
CA ASP A 112 -10.49 -2.82 -13.76
C ASP A 112 -10.90 -4.05 -12.93
N ARG A 113 -10.52 -5.25 -13.36
CA ARG A 113 -10.70 -6.49 -12.56
C ARG A 113 -9.89 -6.44 -11.29
N LEU A 114 -8.65 -5.95 -11.35
CA LEU A 114 -7.80 -5.77 -10.18
C LEU A 114 -8.42 -4.77 -9.19
N ALA A 115 -8.91 -3.63 -9.68
CA ALA A 115 -9.60 -2.64 -8.85
C ALA A 115 -10.86 -3.23 -8.18
N GLN A 116 -11.68 -3.97 -8.92
CA GLN A 116 -12.85 -4.66 -8.37
C GLN A 116 -12.47 -5.72 -7.33
N PHE A 117 -11.45 -6.52 -7.61
CA PHE A 117 -10.94 -7.52 -6.68
C PHE A 117 -10.46 -6.91 -5.36
N LEU A 118 -9.84 -5.73 -5.42
CA LEU A 118 -9.37 -4.97 -4.27
C LEU A 118 -10.49 -4.14 -3.59
N GLY A 119 -11.74 -4.19 -4.10
CA GLY A 119 -12.85 -3.40 -3.57
C GLY A 119 -12.76 -1.91 -3.89
N THR A 120 -12.15 -1.55 -5.02
CA THR A 120 -11.97 -0.15 -5.47
C THR A 120 -11.31 0.73 -4.39
N PRO A 121 -10.04 0.48 -4.05
CA PRO A 121 -9.36 1.21 -2.99
C PRO A 121 -9.23 2.71 -3.33
N ASP A 122 -9.45 3.56 -2.33
CA ASP A 122 -9.32 5.01 -2.46
C ASP A 122 -7.86 5.47 -2.50
N THR A 123 -6.96 4.73 -1.79
CA THR A 123 -5.55 5.07 -1.67
C THR A 123 -4.63 3.88 -1.92
N CYS A 124 -3.38 4.13 -2.32
CA CYS A 124 -2.31 3.14 -2.37
C CYS A 124 -1.69 2.90 -0.97
N PRO A 125 -0.79 1.92 -0.80
CA PRO A 125 -0.16 1.65 0.50
C PRO A 125 0.68 2.81 1.05
N HIS A 126 1.08 3.78 0.22
CA HIS A 126 1.77 5.00 0.62
C HIS A 126 0.81 6.13 1.05
N GLY A 127 -0.51 5.93 0.90
CA GLY A 127 -1.54 6.89 1.24
C GLY A 127 -1.96 7.83 0.10
N HIS A 128 -1.37 7.73 -1.09
CA HIS A 128 -1.76 8.53 -2.25
C HIS A 128 -3.06 8.04 -2.88
N ALA A 129 -3.93 8.96 -3.31
CA ALA A 129 -5.23 8.63 -3.90
C ALA A 129 -5.09 7.80 -5.18
N VAL A 130 -5.86 6.73 -5.33
CA VAL A 130 -5.93 5.95 -6.58
C VAL A 130 -6.80 6.71 -7.58
N PRO A 131 -6.27 7.11 -8.76
CA PRO A 131 -7.08 7.78 -9.78
C PRO A 131 -8.30 6.97 -10.19
N SER A 132 -9.43 7.63 -10.43
CA SER A 132 -10.62 6.98 -11.00
C SER A 132 -10.38 6.57 -12.46
N VAL A 133 -11.30 5.81 -13.05
CA VAL A 133 -11.27 5.48 -14.49
C VAL A 133 -11.37 6.74 -15.37
N SER A 134 -12.08 7.78 -14.88
CA SER A 134 -12.19 9.07 -15.56
C SER A 134 -10.98 10.01 -15.35
N GLY A 135 -9.95 9.57 -14.58
CA GLY A 135 -8.78 10.39 -14.28
C GLY A 135 -9.00 11.38 -13.13
N GLU A 136 -10.09 11.26 -12.38
CA GLU A 136 -10.30 12.10 -11.20
C GLU A 136 -9.40 11.63 -10.06
N VAL A 137 -8.71 12.56 -9.41
CA VAL A 137 -7.85 12.32 -8.24
C VAL A 137 -8.32 13.23 -7.12
N THR A 138 -8.76 12.65 -6.02
CA THR A 138 -9.15 13.40 -4.83
C THR A 138 -8.14 13.10 -3.73
N GLU A 139 -7.18 13.99 -3.55
CA GLU A 139 -6.22 13.87 -2.44
C GLU A 139 -6.82 14.45 -1.17
N GLU A 140 -6.68 13.73 -0.05
CA GLU A 140 -7.05 14.28 1.24
C GLU A 140 -6.12 15.44 1.62
N ALA A 141 -6.69 16.57 1.98
CA ALA A 141 -5.92 17.74 2.41
C ALA A 141 -5.18 17.43 3.72
N GLY A 142 -3.91 17.77 3.76
CA GLY A 142 -3.06 17.59 4.93
C GLY A 142 -2.01 18.66 5.01
N THR A 143 -1.21 18.62 6.06
CA THR A 143 -0.08 19.53 6.28
C THR A 143 1.21 18.74 6.41
N PRO A 144 2.37 19.31 6.02
CA PRO A 144 3.64 18.67 6.28
C PRO A 144 3.85 18.44 7.79
N LEU A 145 4.38 17.28 8.16
CA LEU A 145 4.72 16.97 9.56
C LEU A 145 5.65 18.05 10.17
N SER A 146 6.53 18.63 9.35
CA SER A 146 7.43 19.72 9.75
C SER A 146 6.71 21.02 10.15
N ALA A 147 5.45 21.19 9.79
CA ALA A 147 4.62 22.35 10.12
C ALA A 147 3.86 22.19 11.46
N LEU A 148 3.84 20.99 12.05
CA LEU A 148 3.19 20.79 13.34
C LEU A 148 3.98 21.48 14.46
N ALA A 149 3.24 22.06 15.39
CA ALA A 149 3.81 22.62 16.59
C ALA A 149 4.19 21.53 17.62
N MET A 150 5.13 21.85 18.49
CA MET A 150 5.50 21.00 19.62
C MET A 150 4.27 20.67 20.48
N GLY A 151 4.13 19.39 20.86
CA GLY A 151 3.01 18.86 21.62
C GLY A 151 1.78 18.48 20.79
N GLN A 152 1.77 18.75 19.49
CA GLN A 152 0.69 18.32 18.62
C GLN A 152 0.85 16.85 18.21
N THR A 153 -0.30 16.16 18.11
CA THR A 153 -0.42 14.81 17.59
C THR A 153 -1.21 14.86 16.28
N ALA A 154 -0.86 14.03 15.31
CA ALA A 154 -1.53 13.95 14.02
C ALA A 154 -1.48 12.52 13.48
N THR A 155 -2.30 12.22 12.48
CA THR A 155 -2.28 10.94 11.76
C THR A 155 -1.53 11.09 10.44
N VAL A 156 -0.61 10.20 10.14
CA VAL A 156 0.08 10.19 8.85
C VAL A 156 -0.93 9.85 7.75
N LEU A 157 -1.02 10.71 6.74
CA LEU A 157 -1.85 10.53 5.55
C LEU A 157 -1.05 9.88 4.42
N ARG A 158 0.10 10.48 4.11
CA ARG A 158 0.93 10.08 2.97
C ARG A 158 2.41 10.15 3.31
N VAL A 159 3.14 9.22 2.75
CA VAL A 159 4.61 9.19 2.79
C VAL A 159 5.16 9.27 1.36
N PRO A 160 6.41 9.75 1.15
CA PRO A 160 7.03 9.73 -0.17
C PRO A 160 7.04 8.34 -0.79
N GLU A 161 6.73 8.23 -2.09
CA GLU A 161 6.67 6.94 -2.80
C GLU A 161 7.91 6.69 -3.70
N ASP A 162 8.69 7.71 -4.03
CA ASP A 162 9.69 7.66 -5.10
C ASP A 162 11.12 7.31 -4.66
N GLU A 163 11.38 7.12 -3.38
CA GLU A 163 12.72 6.84 -2.84
C GLU A 163 12.71 5.54 -2.02
N PRO A 164 13.13 4.41 -2.61
CA PRO A 164 13.07 3.10 -1.95
C PRO A 164 13.73 3.06 -0.56
N GLY A 165 14.96 3.60 -0.42
CA GLY A 165 15.64 3.64 0.87
C GLY A 165 14.92 4.47 1.93
N MET A 166 14.14 5.50 1.52
CA MET A 166 13.32 6.31 2.41
C MET A 166 12.11 5.51 2.90
N LEU A 167 11.46 4.75 2.03
CA LEU A 167 10.34 3.88 2.40
C LEU A 167 10.74 2.84 3.45
N THR A 168 11.87 2.17 3.24
CA THR A 168 12.42 1.23 4.22
C THR A 168 12.67 1.91 5.55
N TYR A 169 13.30 3.10 5.54
CA TYR A 169 13.57 3.87 6.73
C TYR A 169 12.30 4.27 7.48
N LEU A 170 11.30 4.83 6.79
CA LEU A 170 10.03 5.21 7.39
C LEU A 170 9.27 4.01 7.96
N SER A 171 9.29 2.88 7.25
CA SER A 171 8.69 1.62 7.70
C SER A 171 9.33 1.13 9.00
N GLN A 172 10.66 1.19 9.13
CA GLN A 172 11.38 0.83 10.36
C GLN A 172 11.03 1.72 11.55
N LEU A 173 10.66 2.98 11.30
CA LEU A 173 10.22 3.93 12.32
C LEU A 173 8.72 3.80 12.64
N GLY A 174 7.97 2.94 11.94
CA GLY A 174 6.52 2.85 12.07
C GLY A 174 5.76 4.03 11.44
N LEU A 175 6.43 4.86 10.64
CA LEU A 175 5.85 6.03 9.97
C LEU A 175 5.24 5.61 8.61
N GLY A 176 4.07 5.04 8.64
CA GLY A 176 3.25 4.74 7.46
C GLY A 176 1.89 5.41 7.54
N PRO A 177 1.07 5.32 6.48
CA PRO A 177 -0.31 5.80 6.53
C PRO A 177 -1.08 5.21 7.72
N ASP A 178 -1.94 6.03 8.31
CA ASP A 178 -2.71 5.77 9.53
C ASP A 178 -1.89 5.71 10.85
N ALA A 179 -0.56 5.85 10.80
CA ALA A 179 0.25 5.94 12.02
C ALA A 179 -0.03 7.24 12.77
N GLU A 180 -0.16 7.15 14.11
CA GLU A 180 -0.24 8.32 14.97
C GLU A 180 1.17 8.82 15.29
N VAL A 181 1.42 10.10 15.06
CA VAL A 181 2.69 10.76 15.31
C VAL A 181 2.51 11.98 16.18
N ALA A 182 3.32 12.12 17.24
CA ALA A 182 3.35 13.29 18.10
C ALA A 182 4.69 14.01 17.98
N VAL A 183 4.68 15.34 17.80
CA VAL A 183 5.89 16.16 17.80
C VAL A 183 6.25 16.51 19.23
N GLU A 184 7.39 16.04 19.74
CA GLU A 184 7.84 16.30 21.11
C GLU A 184 8.78 17.49 21.19
N GLU A 185 9.70 17.61 20.24
CA GLU A 185 10.69 18.69 20.20
C GLU A 185 10.94 19.12 18.76
N ALA A 186 11.19 20.39 18.57
CA ALA A 186 11.65 20.95 17.30
C ALA A 186 12.96 21.70 17.57
N ALA A 187 14.06 21.20 17.04
CA ALA A 187 15.34 21.86 17.20
C ALA A 187 15.36 23.20 16.45
N PRO A 188 16.00 24.26 17.02
CA PRO A 188 16.10 25.57 16.38
C PRO A 188 16.93 25.50 15.09
N PHE A 189 16.87 26.57 14.28
CA PHE A 189 17.65 26.73 13.05
C PHE A 189 17.42 25.60 12.02
N ASP A 190 16.14 25.25 11.79
CA ASP A 190 15.72 24.17 10.90
C ASP A 190 16.32 22.79 11.23
N GLY A 191 16.69 22.61 12.49
CA GLY A 191 17.18 21.35 13.01
C GLY A 191 16.11 20.24 13.01
N PRO A 192 16.49 19.00 13.39
CA PRO A 192 15.60 17.86 13.36
C PRO A 192 14.39 18.02 14.29
N LEU A 193 13.32 17.31 13.94
CA LEU A 193 12.14 17.10 14.80
C LEU A 193 12.31 15.81 15.60
N THR A 194 12.07 15.86 16.91
CA THR A 194 11.87 14.64 17.69
C THR A 194 10.40 14.30 17.69
N VAL A 195 10.06 13.15 17.16
CA VAL A 195 8.69 12.65 17.08
C VAL A 195 8.54 11.36 17.89
N ARG A 196 7.33 11.09 18.38
CA ARG A 196 6.96 9.82 19.00
C ARG A 196 6.01 9.08 18.08
N VAL A 197 6.33 7.81 17.79
CA VAL A 197 5.50 6.89 17.01
C VAL A 197 5.46 5.57 17.76
N ASP A 198 4.28 5.01 18.02
CA ASP A 198 4.09 3.75 18.76
C ASP A 198 4.85 3.69 20.10
N GLY A 199 4.98 4.83 20.78
CA GLY A 199 5.70 4.96 22.05
C GLY A 199 7.22 5.13 21.93
N ALA A 200 7.81 4.92 20.75
CA ALA A 200 9.23 5.14 20.51
C ALA A 200 9.52 6.58 20.05
N ARG A 201 10.72 7.09 20.41
CA ARG A 201 11.18 8.44 20.04
C ARG A 201 12.14 8.35 18.86
N HIS A 202 11.91 9.17 17.85
CA HIS A 202 12.73 9.23 16.64
C HIS A 202 13.09 10.67 16.30
N ALA A 203 14.33 10.89 15.87
CA ALA A 203 14.78 12.18 15.33
C ALA A 203 14.64 12.15 13.80
N LEU A 204 13.82 13.02 13.25
CA LEU A 204 13.61 13.16 11.79
C LEU A 204 14.25 14.44 11.29
N GLY A 205 15.05 14.36 10.22
CA GLY A 205 15.49 15.53 9.48
C GLY A 205 14.30 16.35 8.99
N ARG A 206 14.40 17.68 9.05
CA ARG A 206 13.29 18.56 8.69
C ARG A 206 12.86 18.41 7.23
N GLU A 207 13.79 18.14 6.33
CA GLU A 207 13.50 17.85 4.92
C GLU A 207 12.59 16.61 4.78
N LEU A 208 12.94 15.51 5.43
CA LEU A 208 12.11 14.30 5.44
C LEU A 208 10.74 14.59 6.08
N ALA A 209 10.71 15.29 7.20
CA ALA A 209 9.47 15.64 7.87
C ALA A 209 8.57 16.58 7.03
N SER A 210 9.13 17.36 6.11
CA SER A 210 8.35 18.19 5.18
C SER A 210 7.65 17.39 4.08
N ARG A 211 8.13 16.18 3.79
CA ARG A 211 7.58 15.27 2.76
C ARG A 211 6.54 14.29 3.33
N ILE A 212 6.45 14.17 4.65
CA ILE A 212 5.41 13.37 5.29
C ILE A 212 4.19 14.26 5.49
N ILE A 213 3.07 13.90 4.90
CA ILE A 213 1.82 14.66 5.02
C ILE A 213 0.95 14.02 6.10
N VAL A 214 0.47 14.85 6.99
CA VAL A 214 -0.33 14.42 8.14
C VAL A 214 -1.69 15.14 8.18
N ARG A 215 -2.70 14.46 8.73
CA ARG A 215 -3.99 15.05 9.09
C ARG A 215 -3.88 15.66 10.47
N PRO A 216 -4.11 16.97 10.61
CA PRO A 216 -4.13 17.61 11.92
C PRO A 216 -5.23 17.05 12.83
N PRO A 217 -5.09 17.16 14.15
CA PRO A 217 -6.10 16.68 15.09
C PRO A 217 -7.45 17.41 14.86
N GLY A 218 -8.55 16.66 14.99
CA GLY A 218 -9.91 17.17 14.84
C GLY A 218 -10.43 17.31 13.41
N VAL A 219 -9.63 16.97 12.40
CA VAL A 219 -10.07 16.88 11.01
C VAL A 219 -10.61 15.48 10.75
N ALA A 220 -11.86 15.38 10.28
CA ALA A 220 -12.44 14.11 9.89
C ALA A 220 -11.74 13.53 8.64
N PRO A 221 -11.49 12.22 8.57
CA PRO A 221 -10.91 11.59 7.41
C PRO A 221 -11.82 11.76 6.17
N LEU A 222 -11.22 12.07 5.03
CA LEU A 222 -11.92 12.10 3.75
C LEU A 222 -12.34 10.67 3.34
N TYR A 223 -11.45 9.73 3.57
CA TYR A 223 -11.70 8.30 3.38
C TYR A 223 -11.80 7.62 4.74
N PRO A 224 -12.81 6.75 4.97
CA PRO A 224 -12.81 5.93 6.16
C PRO A 224 -11.50 5.11 6.19
N PRO A 225 -10.95 4.81 7.38
CA PRO A 225 -9.80 3.92 7.46
C PRO A 225 -10.11 2.68 6.62
N GLN A 226 -9.37 2.51 5.55
CA GLN A 226 -9.50 1.29 4.74
C GLN A 226 -9.02 0.17 5.64
N ALA A 227 -9.96 -0.62 6.14
CA ALA A 227 -9.60 -1.91 6.69
C ALA A 227 -8.69 -2.53 5.62
N LYS A 228 -7.44 -2.86 5.98
CA LYS A 228 -6.54 -3.60 5.09
C LYS A 228 -7.42 -4.72 4.54
N GLN A 229 -7.87 -4.57 3.32
CA GLN A 229 -8.57 -5.61 2.60
C GLN A 229 -7.52 -6.63 2.18
N GLY A 230 -6.87 -7.22 3.20
CA GLY A 230 -6.48 -8.58 3.00
C GLY A 230 -7.77 -9.25 2.56
N VAL A 231 -7.83 -9.78 1.36
CA VAL A 231 -8.77 -10.84 1.05
C VAL A 231 -8.79 -11.62 2.33
N ASP A 232 -9.95 -11.80 2.96
CA ASP A 232 -10.05 -12.48 4.26
C ASP A 232 -9.54 -13.93 4.10
N ARG A 233 -8.26 -14.06 3.73
CA ARG A 233 -7.42 -15.24 3.81
C ARG A 233 -6.96 -15.44 5.25
N ALA A 234 -6.86 -14.37 6.02
CA ALA A 234 -6.65 -14.45 7.44
C ALA A 234 -7.96 -14.86 8.10
N GLY A 235 -8.40 -16.08 7.85
CA GLY A 235 -9.47 -16.69 8.59
C GLY A 235 -9.32 -16.39 10.07
N ARG A 236 -10.39 -16.40 10.83
CA ARG A 236 -10.33 -16.22 12.26
C ARG A 236 -9.50 -17.32 12.93
N SER A 237 -8.96 -17.06 14.11
CA SER A 237 -8.27 -18.06 14.89
C SER A 237 -9.15 -19.32 15.05
N LEU A 238 -8.57 -20.49 14.89
CA LEU A 238 -9.26 -21.75 15.18
C LEU A 238 -9.82 -21.77 16.61
N TYR A 239 -9.14 -21.09 17.56
CA TYR A 239 -9.59 -20.94 18.93
C TYR A 239 -10.91 -20.18 19.06
N SER A 240 -11.26 -19.32 18.08
CA SER A 240 -12.52 -18.55 18.09
C SER A 240 -13.75 -19.35 17.65
N LEU A 241 -13.58 -20.57 17.09
CA LEU A 241 -14.71 -21.42 16.73
C LEU A 241 -15.40 -21.95 17.99
N GLN A 242 -16.72 -21.96 17.97
CA GLN A 242 -17.53 -22.57 19.01
C GLN A 242 -17.73 -24.07 18.73
N ALA A 243 -18.02 -24.84 19.77
CA ALA A 243 -18.36 -26.25 19.62
C ALA A 243 -19.51 -26.46 18.64
N GLY A 244 -19.33 -27.39 17.70
CA GLY A 244 -20.26 -27.66 16.59
C GLY A 244 -19.99 -26.85 15.32
N GLN A 245 -19.18 -25.81 15.36
CA GLN A 245 -18.81 -25.05 14.16
C GLN A 245 -17.71 -25.77 13.35
N SER A 246 -17.73 -25.56 12.04
CA SER A 246 -16.70 -26.06 11.12
C SER A 246 -16.01 -24.89 10.42
N GLY A 247 -14.72 -25.08 10.15
CA GLY A 247 -13.92 -24.13 9.41
C GLY A 247 -12.92 -24.83 8.50
N ARG A 248 -12.47 -24.16 7.45
CA ARG A 248 -11.44 -24.68 6.56
C ARG A 248 -10.12 -23.95 6.83
N VAL A 249 -9.03 -24.69 7.02
CA VAL A 249 -7.70 -24.11 7.24
C VAL A 249 -7.32 -23.26 6.04
N VAL A 250 -6.98 -22.01 6.30
CA VAL A 250 -6.49 -21.07 5.28
C VAL A 250 -5.00 -20.76 5.46
N GLU A 251 -4.51 -20.78 6.72
CA GLU A 251 -3.12 -20.44 7.03
C GLU A 251 -2.65 -21.08 8.34
N LEU A 252 -1.36 -21.37 8.43
CA LEU A 252 -0.66 -21.77 9.66
C LEU A 252 0.37 -20.68 10.01
N ARG A 253 0.09 -19.90 11.06
CA ARG A 253 0.96 -18.81 11.55
C ARG A 253 1.93 -19.33 12.60
N GLY A 254 3.09 -19.78 12.16
CA GLY A 254 4.11 -20.27 13.08
C GLY A 254 5.42 -20.55 12.35
N GLY A 255 6.51 -20.67 13.11
CA GLY A 255 7.79 -21.04 12.55
C GLY A 255 7.76 -22.42 11.87
N HIS A 256 8.78 -22.73 11.07
CA HIS A 256 8.88 -23.96 10.26
C HIS A 256 8.56 -25.25 11.06
N GLY A 257 9.04 -25.36 12.30
CA GLY A 257 8.77 -26.52 13.16
C GLY A 257 7.30 -26.66 13.55
N PHE A 258 6.58 -25.55 13.77
CA PHE A 258 5.12 -25.56 14.03
C PHE A 258 4.35 -26.01 12.79
N ALA A 259 4.63 -25.42 11.63
CA ALA A 259 3.96 -25.73 10.39
C ALA A 259 4.15 -27.22 10.01
N THR A 260 5.36 -27.76 10.13
CA THR A 260 5.66 -29.17 9.87
C THR A 260 4.86 -30.10 10.79
N ARG A 261 4.82 -29.80 12.12
CA ARG A 261 4.05 -30.58 13.09
C ARG A 261 2.55 -30.54 12.81
N MET A 262 2.01 -29.35 12.55
CA MET A 262 0.58 -29.19 12.25
C MET A 262 0.19 -29.88 10.95
N SER A 263 1.04 -29.80 9.93
CA SER A 263 0.83 -30.52 8.67
C SER A 263 0.83 -32.06 8.85
N ALA A 264 1.72 -32.59 9.70
CA ALA A 264 1.75 -34.01 10.05
C ALA A 264 0.48 -34.47 10.78
N LEU A 265 -0.16 -33.57 11.55
CA LEU A 265 -1.45 -33.81 12.21
C LEU A 265 -2.65 -33.61 11.25
N GLY A 266 -2.41 -33.24 9.98
CA GLY A 266 -3.44 -33.09 8.99
C GLY A 266 -3.98 -31.66 8.82
N PHE A 267 -3.43 -30.66 9.53
CA PHE A 267 -3.77 -29.26 9.35
C PHE A 267 -3.01 -28.69 8.12
N THR A 268 -3.52 -29.02 6.94
CA THR A 268 -3.00 -28.45 5.70
C THR A 268 -4.01 -27.45 5.12
N GLN A 269 -3.53 -26.51 4.32
CA GLN A 269 -4.41 -25.53 3.67
C GLN A 269 -5.55 -26.24 2.92
N GLY A 270 -6.77 -25.74 3.11
CA GLY A 270 -7.99 -26.34 2.55
C GLY A 270 -8.60 -27.50 3.38
N THR A 271 -7.92 -27.99 4.42
CA THR A 271 -8.47 -29.05 5.27
C THR A 271 -9.64 -28.54 6.09
N GLU A 272 -10.75 -29.27 6.08
CA GLU A 272 -11.92 -29.00 6.93
C GLU A 272 -11.67 -29.46 8.35
N ILE A 273 -11.95 -28.57 9.32
CA ILE A 273 -11.84 -28.82 10.74
C ILE A 273 -13.20 -28.63 11.38
N HIS A 274 -13.59 -29.55 12.22
CA HIS A 274 -14.81 -29.47 13.02
C HIS A 274 -14.45 -29.27 14.50
N MET A 275 -14.99 -28.22 15.13
CA MET A 275 -14.80 -27.95 16.55
C MET A 275 -15.66 -28.87 17.37
N VAL A 276 -15.03 -29.79 18.07
CA VAL A 276 -15.75 -30.77 18.97
C VAL A 276 -16.00 -30.13 20.32
N GLN A 277 -15.01 -29.41 20.87
CA GLN A 277 -15.08 -28.83 22.18
C GLN A 277 -14.21 -27.57 22.29
N ASN A 278 -14.83 -26.50 22.77
CA ASN A 278 -14.16 -25.26 23.18
C ASN A 278 -14.95 -24.60 24.31
N PHE A 279 -14.37 -24.54 25.49
CA PHE A 279 -14.97 -23.91 26.67
C PHE A 279 -14.56 -22.44 26.84
N GLY A 280 -13.84 -21.86 25.90
CA GLY A 280 -13.31 -20.49 26.01
C GLY A 280 -12.07 -20.35 26.91
N HIS A 281 -11.66 -21.42 27.59
CA HIS A 281 -10.46 -21.51 28.41
C HIS A 281 -9.84 -22.91 28.33
N GLY A 282 -8.50 -22.98 28.37
CA GLY A 282 -7.77 -24.24 28.25
C GLY A 282 -7.66 -24.77 26.80
N PRO A 283 -7.35 -26.06 26.62
CA PRO A 283 -7.20 -26.68 25.33
C PRO A 283 -8.56 -26.87 24.62
N ILE A 284 -8.54 -26.81 23.30
CA ILE A 284 -9.68 -27.15 22.43
C ILE A 284 -9.53 -28.57 21.87
N ILE A 285 -10.65 -29.19 21.52
CA ILE A 285 -10.68 -30.49 20.83
C ILE A 285 -11.31 -30.26 19.47
N VAL A 286 -10.58 -30.61 18.42
CA VAL A 286 -11.04 -30.53 17.04
C VAL A 286 -10.99 -31.89 16.34
N MET A 287 -11.83 -32.09 15.35
CA MET A 287 -11.81 -33.25 14.46
C MET A 287 -11.21 -32.83 13.13
N VAL A 288 -10.13 -33.49 12.73
CA VAL A 288 -9.41 -33.28 11.48
C VAL A 288 -9.32 -34.64 10.78
N ARG A 289 -9.84 -34.76 9.56
CA ARG A 289 -9.82 -36.01 8.78
C ARG A 289 -10.29 -37.25 9.58
N GLY A 290 -11.30 -37.09 10.43
CA GLY A 290 -11.85 -38.16 11.26
C GLY A 290 -11.09 -38.44 12.58
N THR A 291 -9.97 -37.76 12.84
CA THR A 291 -9.18 -37.89 14.07
C THR A 291 -9.43 -36.72 15.02
N ARG A 292 -9.64 -37.01 16.31
CA ARG A 292 -9.75 -35.98 17.35
C ARG A 292 -8.36 -35.56 17.83
N ILE A 293 -8.10 -34.25 17.80
CA ILE A 293 -6.83 -33.66 18.17
C ILE A 293 -7.09 -32.60 19.22
N ALA A 294 -6.34 -32.64 20.32
CA ALA A 294 -6.33 -31.58 21.33
C ALA A 294 -5.22 -30.57 21.00
N LEU A 295 -5.56 -29.30 21.00
CA LEU A 295 -4.62 -28.18 20.79
C LEU A 295 -4.67 -27.22 21.98
N GLY A 296 -3.50 -26.79 22.41
CA GLY A 296 -3.39 -25.67 23.35
C GLY A 296 -3.85 -24.36 22.73
N LYS A 297 -4.27 -23.38 23.55
CA LYS A 297 -4.73 -22.07 23.06
C LYS A 297 -3.72 -21.43 22.10
N GLY A 298 -2.43 -21.39 22.49
CA GLY A 298 -1.39 -20.78 21.64
C GLY A 298 -1.20 -21.47 20.28
N GLU A 299 -1.39 -22.80 20.21
CA GLU A 299 -1.34 -23.56 18.96
C GLU A 299 -2.58 -23.27 18.09
N ALA A 300 -3.75 -23.26 18.72
CA ALA A 300 -5.00 -22.99 18.06
C ALA A 300 -5.10 -21.54 17.52
N ASP A 301 -4.49 -20.59 18.21
CA ASP A 301 -4.43 -19.20 17.75
C ASP A 301 -3.54 -19.01 16.51
N GLN A 302 -2.59 -19.91 16.28
CA GLN A 302 -1.71 -19.90 15.11
C GLN A 302 -2.34 -20.60 13.88
N VAL A 303 -3.46 -21.32 14.03
CA VAL A 303 -4.21 -21.92 12.93
C VAL A 303 -5.35 -20.99 12.54
N ARG A 304 -5.34 -20.52 11.29
CA ARG A 304 -6.39 -19.67 10.75
C ARG A 304 -7.39 -20.50 9.94
N VAL A 305 -8.68 -20.24 10.16
CA VAL A 305 -9.78 -20.97 9.52
C VAL A 305 -10.86 -20.02 9.02
N LYS A 306 -11.47 -20.33 7.85
CA LYS A 306 -12.71 -19.69 7.38
C LYS A 306 -13.91 -20.55 7.74
N GLU A 307 -14.98 -19.92 8.20
CA GLU A 307 -16.25 -20.60 8.43
C GLU A 307 -16.92 -21.04 7.12
N ARG A 308 -17.73 -22.10 7.19
CA ARG A 308 -18.47 -22.64 6.02
C ARG A 308 -19.58 -21.69 5.51
N GLY A 309 -19.84 -20.56 6.19
CA GLY A 309 -20.84 -19.56 5.78
C GLY A 309 -20.29 -18.42 4.91
N ASP A 310 -18.97 -18.27 4.80
CA ASP A 310 -18.34 -17.12 4.13
C ASP A 310 -18.06 -17.34 2.61
N TYR A 311 -18.49 -18.47 2.06
CA TYR A 311 -18.53 -18.72 0.61
C TYR A 311 -19.96 -18.51 0.12
N SER A 312 -20.43 -17.27 -0.05
CA SER A 312 -21.53 -17.00 -0.96
C SER A 312 -20.97 -17.02 -2.37
N ASP A 313 -21.31 -18.09 -3.09
CA ASP A 313 -21.38 -18.25 -4.54
C ASP A 313 -20.79 -17.10 -5.39
N ALA A 314 -19.51 -17.20 -5.70
CA ALA A 314 -18.92 -16.52 -6.84
C ALA A 314 -18.38 -17.59 -7.81
N VAL A 315 -19.31 -18.41 -8.36
CA VAL A 315 -19.12 -19.16 -9.60
C VAL A 315 -20.50 -19.33 -10.25
N VAL A 316 -20.86 -18.48 -11.16
CA VAL A 316 -21.49 -18.79 -12.48
C VAL A 316 -20.99 -17.73 -13.46
#